data_6f26e77f27f8750bf903026a9235213a
#
_entry.id   6f26e77f27f8750bf903026a9235213a
#
_cell.length_a   1.000
_cell.length_b   1.000
_cell.length_c   1.000
_cell.angle_alpha   90.00
_cell.angle_beta   90.00
_cell.angle_gamma   90.00
#
_symmetry.space_group_name_H-M   'P 1'
#
loop_
_entity.id
_entity.type
_entity.pdbx_description
1 polymer ?
#
loop_
_entity_poly.entity_id
_entity_poly.type
_entity_poly.pdbx_seq_one_letter_code
_entity_poly.pdbx_strand_id
1 'polypeptide(L)'
;MKRKSLLLCSMLCIGFIFLFQFFQEPKVEGDQSVENFYEKVGSEKTINYLIIGDSIGRGSGASEPNKRWFQIWENKMKDTYDVDFKRHMVVQSGSTAFEGLNKLNATPHLGSIDLTFIVFGENDRKYMNEKQFAQFYEGLLRQVKKDYPDTEIYTLTESPLDNELFIQKITDISAHYLAKNIDLRPVFSESTYSAFELTTDLVHPNDRGYQLYAEAIFQETQNLMNQDTQIAVLAAPLHDDVNIALQQSSAYTHASHPYKGIYWYSEAAGETIKFSFSGTFLGMKVKSHPAGGMLDIYIDGQPVRTLSTWWPLEKERHLYISSGLEKGIHQVTFTVSKQKSIFNESGKAEIFLSTIITEGTN
;
A
#
# COMPACT_ATOMS: atom_id res chain seq x y z
N MET A 1 -52.06 -45.23 -52.13
CA MET A 1 -51.82 -44.96 -50.70
C MET A 1 -50.33 -44.92 -50.25
N LYS A 2 -49.37 -45.36 -51.06
CA LYS A 2 -47.93 -45.39 -50.64
C LYS A 2 -47.13 -44.08 -50.82
N ARG A 3 -47.63 -43.12 -51.61
CA ARG A 3 -46.87 -41.80 -51.77
C ARG A 3 -47.17 -40.74 -50.73
N LYS A 4 -48.30 -40.81 -50.01
CA LYS A 4 -48.61 -39.82 -48.92
C LYS A 4 -47.91 -40.14 -47.62
N SER A 5 -47.53 -41.41 -47.35
CA SER A 5 -46.77 -41.77 -46.17
C SER A 5 -45.29 -41.33 -46.22
N LEU A 6 -44.67 -41.24 -47.40
CA LEU A 6 -43.27 -40.85 -47.55
C LEU A 6 -43.09 -39.33 -47.35
N LEU A 7 -44.05 -38.52 -47.75
CA LEU A 7 -44.02 -37.07 -47.57
C LEU A 7 -44.25 -36.67 -46.10
N LEU A 8 -45.03 -37.45 -45.35
CA LEU A 8 -45.25 -37.16 -43.91
C LEU A 8 -44.02 -37.48 -43.04
N CYS A 9 -43.29 -38.56 -43.36
CA CYS A 9 -42.04 -38.91 -42.67
C CYS A 9 -40.91 -37.90 -42.95
N SER A 10 -40.82 -37.41 -44.22
CA SER A 10 -39.77 -36.39 -44.53
C SER A 10 -40.03 -35.03 -43.87
N MET A 11 -41.28 -34.59 -43.73
CA MET A 11 -41.64 -33.37 -43.01
C MET A 11 -41.42 -33.49 -41.50
N LEU A 12 -41.66 -34.64 -40.89
CA LEU A 12 -41.37 -34.90 -39.46
C LEU A 12 -39.86 -34.92 -39.17
N CYS A 13 -39.04 -35.49 -40.05
CA CYS A 13 -37.59 -35.51 -39.90
C CYS A 13 -36.98 -34.11 -40.07
N ILE A 14 -37.47 -33.29 -40.99
CA ILE A 14 -37.01 -31.90 -41.18
C ILE A 14 -37.45 -31.04 -40.00
N GLY A 15 -38.65 -31.21 -39.44
CA GLY A 15 -39.12 -30.52 -38.26
C GLY A 15 -38.30 -30.86 -36.99
N PHE A 16 -37.86 -32.14 -36.87
CA PHE A 16 -37.01 -32.56 -35.75
C PHE A 16 -35.57 -32.00 -35.84
N ILE A 17 -35.01 -31.90 -37.04
CA ILE A 17 -33.70 -31.31 -37.27
C ILE A 17 -33.73 -29.79 -37.00
N PHE A 18 -34.79 -29.08 -37.38
CA PHE A 18 -34.97 -27.67 -37.09
C PHE A 18 -35.21 -27.40 -35.58
N LEU A 19 -35.96 -28.27 -34.89
CA LEU A 19 -36.16 -28.17 -33.45
C LEU A 19 -34.86 -28.47 -32.69
N PHE A 20 -34.01 -29.38 -33.17
CA PHE A 20 -32.71 -29.66 -32.51
C PHE A 20 -31.70 -28.53 -32.69
N GLN A 21 -31.79 -27.76 -33.79
CA GLN A 21 -30.93 -26.56 -33.96
C GLN A 21 -31.39 -25.36 -33.12
N PHE A 22 -32.67 -25.28 -32.74
CA PHE A 22 -33.19 -24.23 -31.87
C PHE A 22 -32.94 -24.47 -30.37
N PHE A 23 -32.59 -25.69 -29.97
CA PHE A 23 -32.22 -26.05 -28.59
C PHE A 23 -30.74 -26.26 -28.41
N GLN A 24 -29.89 -25.91 -29.37
CA GLN A 24 -28.49 -25.65 -29.02
C GLN A 24 -28.47 -24.31 -28.32
N GLU A 25 -28.42 -24.36 -26.98
CA GLU A 25 -27.99 -23.21 -26.20
C GLU A 25 -26.71 -22.64 -26.84
N PRO A 26 -26.60 -21.32 -27.09
CA PRO A 26 -25.35 -20.77 -27.56
C PRO A 26 -24.31 -21.28 -26.59
N LYS A 27 -23.28 -22.00 -27.07
CA LYS A 27 -22.07 -22.16 -26.32
C LYS A 27 -21.68 -20.75 -25.97
N VAL A 28 -21.92 -20.36 -24.71
CA VAL A 28 -21.22 -19.26 -24.07
C VAL A 28 -19.76 -19.65 -24.29
N GLU A 29 -19.05 -18.96 -25.19
CA GLU A 29 -17.60 -18.99 -25.21
C GLU A 29 -17.23 -18.71 -23.77
N GLY A 30 -16.62 -19.69 -23.11
CA GLY A 30 -16.39 -19.63 -21.70
C GLY A 30 -15.69 -18.31 -21.43
N ASP A 31 -16.30 -17.52 -20.57
CA ASP A 31 -15.66 -16.42 -19.92
C ASP A 31 -14.28 -16.96 -19.51
N GLN A 32 -13.20 -16.48 -20.14
CA GLN A 32 -11.86 -16.92 -19.76
C GLN A 32 -11.72 -16.39 -18.36
N SER A 33 -12.00 -17.22 -17.36
CA SER A 33 -11.76 -16.88 -15.97
C SER A 33 -10.32 -16.39 -15.89
N VAL A 34 -10.16 -15.14 -15.48
CA VAL A 34 -8.82 -14.56 -15.31
C VAL A 34 -8.11 -15.44 -14.31
N GLU A 35 -7.03 -16.11 -14.75
CA GLU A 35 -6.24 -16.96 -13.87
C GLU A 35 -5.73 -16.14 -12.69
N ASN A 36 -6.00 -16.60 -11.49
CA ASN A 36 -5.52 -15.96 -10.26
C ASN A 36 -4.01 -16.21 -10.04
N PHE A 37 -3.44 -15.56 -9.03
CA PHE A 37 -2.01 -15.69 -8.70
C PHE A 37 -1.57 -17.15 -8.55
N TYR A 38 -2.33 -17.98 -7.82
CA TYR A 38 -1.95 -19.37 -7.53
C TYR A 38 -2.01 -20.25 -8.79
N GLU A 39 -3.00 -20.05 -9.64
CA GLU A 39 -3.15 -20.75 -10.91
C GLU A 39 -2.01 -20.38 -11.87
N LYS A 40 -1.62 -19.09 -11.91
CA LYS A 40 -0.49 -18.64 -12.74
C LYS A 40 0.84 -19.24 -12.28
N VAL A 41 1.08 -19.32 -10.98
CA VAL A 41 2.28 -20.01 -10.45
C VAL A 41 2.27 -21.48 -10.86
N GLY A 42 1.12 -22.16 -10.74
CA GLY A 42 0.96 -23.57 -11.14
C GLY A 42 1.11 -23.83 -12.65
N SER A 43 0.97 -22.79 -13.47
CA SER A 43 1.09 -22.88 -14.95
C SER A 43 2.39 -22.29 -15.51
N GLU A 44 3.39 -22.05 -14.67
CA GLU A 44 4.74 -21.57 -15.06
C GLU A 44 4.69 -20.22 -15.81
N LYS A 45 3.75 -19.35 -15.47
CA LYS A 45 3.57 -18.03 -16.11
C LYS A 45 4.34 -16.96 -15.36
N THR A 46 4.73 -15.90 -16.08
CA THR A 46 5.33 -14.71 -15.46
C THR A 46 4.32 -14.03 -14.53
N ILE A 47 4.72 -13.81 -13.29
CA ILE A 47 3.96 -13.12 -12.25
C ILE A 47 4.35 -11.64 -12.21
N ASN A 48 3.37 -10.76 -12.45
CA ASN A 48 3.54 -9.34 -12.21
C ASN A 48 3.14 -9.04 -10.76
N TYR A 49 4.03 -8.48 -9.96
CA TYR A 49 3.70 -8.17 -8.58
C TYR A 49 4.14 -6.79 -8.13
N LEU A 50 3.47 -6.27 -7.11
CA LEU A 50 3.66 -4.94 -6.56
C LEU A 50 4.02 -5.04 -5.08
N ILE A 51 5.04 -4.28 -4.66
CA ILE A 51 5.33 -4.05 -3.24
C ILE A 51 4.98 -2.60 -2.91
N ILE A 52 4.08 -2.39 -1.96
CA ILE A 52 3.77 -1.08 -1.39
C ILE A 52 4.21 -1.13 0.08
N GLY A 53 5.16 -0.28 0.46
CA GLY A 53 5.70 -0.41 1.82
C GLY A 53 6.71 0.67 2.21
N ASP A 54 7.24 0.46 3.39
CA ASP A 54 8.25 1.33 3.99
C ASP A 54 9.69 0.84 3.75
N SER A 55 10.57 1.01 4.72
CA SER A 55 11.97 0.55 4.65
C SER A 55 12.09 -0.98 4.65
N ILE A 56 11.24 -1.69 5.39
CA ILE A 56 11.23 -3.17 5.43
C ILE A 56 10.66 -3.71 4.13
N GLY A 57 9.57 -3.13 3.63
CA GLY A 57 9.05 -3.43 2.30
C GLY A 57 10.08 -3.21 1.19
N ARG A 58 10.94 -2.19 1.33
CA ARG A 58 12.07 -1.91 0.43
C ARG A 58 13.23 -2.90 0.56
N GLY A 59 13.31 -3.66 1.65
CA GLY A 59 14.45 -4.52 1.95
C GLY A 59 15.66 -3.77 2.49
N SER A 60 15.46 -2.65 3.22
CA SER A 60 16.55 -1.91 3.89
C SER A 60 17.15 -2.75 5.01
N GLY A 61 18.49 -2.71 5.17
CA GLY A 61 19.23 -3.56 6.11
C GLY A 61 19.93 -4.74 5.43
N ALA A 62 19.47 -5.17 4.24
CA ALA A 62 20.20 -6.12 3.43
C ALA A 62 21.54 -5.52 2.96
N SER A 63 22.63 -6.32 3.02
CA SER A 63 23.96 -5.88 2.60
C SER A 63 24.06 -5.69 1.08
N GLU A 64 23.26 -6.47 0.31
CA GLU A 64 23.24 -6.47 -1.15
C GLU A 64 21.81 -6.62 -1.69
N PRO A 65 21.53 -6.21 -2.95
CA PRO A 65 20.20 -6.33 -3.55
C PRO A 65 19.66 -7.77 -3.57
N ASN A 66 20.49 -8.76 -3.81
CA ASN A 66 20.12 -10.19 -3.86
C ASN A 66 19.86 -10.80 -2.47
N LYS A 67 20.13 -10.07 -1.38
CA LYS A 67 19.86 -10.46 0.02
C LYS A 67 18.53 -9.89 0.56
N ARG A 68 17.81 -9.13 -0.23
CA ARG A 68 16.49 -8.63 0.15
C ARG A 68 15.47 -9.76 0.14
N TRP A 69 14.52 -9.73 1.08
CA TRP A 69 13.53 -10.79 1.26
C TRP A 69 12.78 -11.17 -0.02
N PHE A 70 12.36 -10.19 -0.83
CA PHE A 70 11.63 -10.43 -2.06
C PHE A 70 12.51 -11.07 -3.15
N GLN A 71 13.80 -10.75 -3.22
CA GLN A 71 14.69 -11.38 -4.17
C GLN A 71 15.00 -12.83 -3.79
N ILE A 72 15.14 -13.10 -2.49
CA ILE A 72 15.32 -14.47 -1.98
C ILE A 72 14.04 -15.29 -2.24
N TRP A 73 12.87 -14.70 -1.97
CA TRP A 73 11.57 -15.31 -2.23
C TRP A 73 11.37 -15.62 -3.73
N GLU A 74 11.63 -14.65 -4.63
CA GLU A 74 11.59 -14.85 -6.09
C GLU A 74 12.44 -16.05 -6.53
N ASN A 75 13.69 -16.12 -6.04
CA ASN A 75 14.59 -17.22 -6.39
C ASN A 75 14.04 -18.57 -5.93
N LYS A 76 13.51 -18.66 -4.70
CA LYS A 76 12.89 -19.89 -4.19
C LYS A 76 11.66 -20.30 -5.02
N MET A 77 10.80 -19.36 -5.37
CA MET A 77 9.63 -19.60 -6.22
C MET A 77 10.05 -20.08 -7.61
N LYS A 78 11.07 -19.42 -8.21
CA LYS A 78 11.61 -19.82 -9.51
C LYS A 78 12.21 -21.24 -9.46
N ASP A 79 13.02 -21.54 -8.46
CA ASP A 79 13.68 -22.85 -8.31
C ASP A 79 12.65 -23.98 -8.09
N THR A 80 11.49 -23.65 -7.49
CA THR A 80 10.46 -24.66 -7.15
C THR A 80 9.40 -24.82 -8.21
N TYR A 81 8.96 -23.72 -8.85
CA TYR A 81 7.80 -23.67 -9.73
C TYR A 81 8.13 -23.22 -11.17
N ASP A 82 9.39 -22.96 -11.48
CA ASP A 82 9.87 -22.44 -12.79
C ASP A 82 9.14 -21.18 -13.27
N VAL A 83 8.81 -20.30 -12.34
CA VAL A 83 8.06 -19.05 -12.58
C VAL A 83 8.98 -17.84 -12.58
N ASP A 84 8.79 -16.93 -13.54
CA ASP A 84 9.49 -15.64 -13.60
C ASP A 84 8.67 -14.51 -12.97
N PHE A 85 9.35 -13.49 -12.48
CA PHE A 85 8.71 -12.35 -11.81
C PHE A 85 9.02 -11.02 -12.49
N LYS A 86 7.99 -10.17 -12.59
CA LYS A 86 8.13 -8.76 -12.91
C LYS A 86 7.68 -7.93 -11.72
N ARG A 87 8.65 -7.35 -11.01
CA ARG A 87 8.44 -6.59 -9.77
C ARG A 87 8.20 -5.11 -10.03
N HIS A 88 7.18 -4.56 -9.39
CA HIS A 88 6.93 -3.13 -9.25
C HIS A 88 7.05 -2.72 -7.79
N MET A 89 7.52 -1.50 -7.52
CA MET A 89 7.76 -1.05 -6.14
C MET A 89 7.29 0.38 -5.92
N VAL A 90 6.37 0.56 -4.97
CA VAL A 90 5.94 1.85 -4.44
C VAL A 90 6.37 1.89 -2.97
N VAL A 91 7.68 2.07 -2.74
CA VAL A 91 8.29 1.97 -1.41
C VAL A 91 9.05 3.22 -1.03
N GLN A 92 9.00 3.58 0.25
CA GLN A 92 9.71 4.72 0.80
C GLN A 92 10.13 4.46 2.25
N SER A 93 11.43 4.46 2.54
CA SER A 93 11.91 4.33 3.93
C SER A 93 11.29 5.40 4.84
N GLY A 94 10.84 4.98 6.03
CA GLY A 94 10.17 5.86 6.99
C GLY A 94 8.75 6.27 6.60
N SER A 95 8.15 5.66 5.57
CA SER A 95 6.78 5.96 5.18
C SER A 95 5.75 5.25 6.07
N THR A 96 4.55 5.83 6.10
CA THR A 96 3.35 5.31 6.73
C THR A 96 2.38 4.83 5.65
N ALA A 97 1.33 4.10 6.03
CA ALA A 97 0.24 3.71 5.11
C ALA A 97 -0.40 4.94 4.42
N PHE A 98 -0.48 6.09 5.12
CA PHE A 98 -0.89 7.36 4.52
C PHE A 98 0.01 7.78 3.34
N GLU A 99 1.34 7.75 3.51
CA GLU A 99 2.26 8.06 2.41
C GLU A 99 2.19 7.00 1.30
N GLY A 100 2.03 5.72 1.67
CA GLY A 100 1.85 4.62 0.72
C GLY A 100 0.65 4.83 -0.20
N LEU A 101 -0.51 5.19 0.38
CA LEU A 101 -1.74 5.50 -0.37
C LEU A 101 -1.54 6.70 -1.32
N ASN A 102 -0.92 7.78 -0.82
CA ASN A 102 -0.63 8.95 -1.67
C ASN A 102 0.28 8.63 -2.84
N LYS A 103 1.31 7.81 -2.61
CA LYS A 103 2.25 7.40 -3.65
C LYS A 103 1.63 6.45 -4.66
N LEU A 104 0.78 5.52 -4.20
CA LEU A 104 0.03 4.65 -5.10
C LEU A 104 -0.85 5.47 -6.05
N ASN A 105 -1.62 6.43 -5.51
CA ASN A 105 -2.48 7.31 -6.32
C ASN A 105 -1.70 8.19 -7.32
N ALA A 106 -0.44 8.50 -7.02
CA ALA A 106 0.44 9.25 -7.92
C ALA A 106 1.19 8.35 -8.93
N THR A 107 1.12 7.03 -8.77
CA THR A 107 1.80 6.08 -9.64
C THR A 107 0.93 5.81 -10.88
N PRO A 108 1.50 5.88 -12.10
CA PRO A 108 0.77 5.46 -13.29
C PRO A 108 0.29 4.01 -13.17
N HIS A 109 -0.86 3.70 -13.78
CA HIS A 109 -1.40 2.34 -13.76
C HIS A 109 -0.40 1.35 -14.35
N LEU A 110 -0.12 0.27 -13.63
CA LEU A 110 0.98 -0.67 -13.92
C LEU A 110 0.56 -1.85 -14.84
N GLY A 111 -0.68 -1.85 -15.32
CA GLY A 111 -1.28 -3.00 -16.01
C GLY A 111 -1.86 -4.01 -15.02
N SER A 112 -1.95 -5.28 -15.40
CA SER A 112 -2.41 -6.33 -14.50
C SER A 112 -1.34 -6.64 -13.44
N ILE A 113 -1.77 -6.72 -12.18
CA ILE A 113 -0.94 -7.13 -11.04
C ILE A 113 -1.56 -8.40 -10.45
N ASP A 114 -0.77 -9.45 -10.34
CA ASP A 114 -1.20 -10.77 -9.87
C ASP A 114 -1.12 -10.89 -8.35
N LEU A 115 -0.11 -10.25 -7.74
CA LEU A 115 0.12 -10.26 -6.30
C LEU A 115 0.56 -8.87 -5.83
N THR A 116 0.00 -8.40 -4.71
CA THR A 116 0.44 -7.16 -4.05
C THR A 116 0.87 -7.45 -2.61
N PHE A 117 2.07 -7.04 -2.25
CA PHE A 117 2.53 -6.99 -0.86
C PHE A 117 2.25 -5.61 -0.26
N ILE A 118 1.64 -5.57 0.94
CA ILE A 118 1.43 -4.35 1.73
C ILE A 118 2.24 -4.48 3.02
N VAL A 119 3.20 -3.56 3.25
CA VAL A 119 4.18 -3.64 4.35
C VAL A 119 4.25 -2.30 5.08
N PHE A 120 3.43 -2.15 6.13
CA PHE A 120 3.34 -0.95 6.98
C PHE A 120 2.92 -1.33 8.41
N GLY A 121 3.22 -0.44 9.36
CA GLY A 121 2.85 -0.53 10.76
C GLY A 121 3.92 0.05 11.67
N GLU A 122 5.19 -0.31 11.48
CA GLU A 122 6.30 0.11 12.34
C GLU A 122 6.48 1.65 12.39
N ASN A 123 6.33 2.32 11.26
CA ASN A 123 6.42 3.78 11.24
C ASN A 123 5.11 4.45 11.63
N ASP A 124 3.97 3.83 11.31
CA ASP A 124 2.64 4.38 11.58
C ASP A 124 2.41 4.57 13.07
N ARG A 125 2.80 3.60 13.92
CA ARG A 125 2.65 3.66 15.38
C ARG A 125 3.36 4.85 16.05
N LYS A 126 4.30 5.49 15.36
CA LYS A 126 4.99 6.71 15.82
C LYS A 126 4.15 7.97 15.67
N TYR A 127 3.15 7.94 14.79
CA TYR A 127 2.38 9.12 14.40
C TYR A 127 0.87 8.95 14.58
N MET A 128 0.34 7.73 14.67
CA MET A 128 -1.07 7.40 14.66
C MET A 128 -1.43 6.55 15.87
N ASN A 129 -2.71 6.60 16.27
CA ASN A 129 -3.30 5.53 17.06
C ASN A 129 -3.86 4.45 16.11
N GLU A 130 -4.36 3.35 16.68
CA GLU A 130 -4.84 2.18 15.92
C GLU A 130 -6.03 2.49 15.00
N LYS A 131 -6.91 3.45 15.35
CA LYS A 131 -8.04 3.85 14.53
C LYS A 131 -7.58 4.68 13.33
N GLN A 132 -6.68 5.62 13.58
CA GLN A 132 -6.07 6.45 12.54
C GLN A 132 -5.25 5.60 11.56
N PHE A 133 -4.51 4.63 12.06
CA PHE A 133 -3.81 3.66 11.23
C PHE A 133 -4.77 2.82 10.38
N ALA A 134 -5.80 2.24 11.00
CA ALA A 134 -6.78 1.42 10.31
C ALA A 134 -7.45 2.15 9.14
N GLN A 135 -7.77 3.44 9.30
CA GLN A 135 -8.34 4.27 8.24
C GLN A 135 -7.48 4.25 6.97
N PHE A 136 -6.19 4.54 7.08
CA PHE A 136 -5.30 4.62 5.91
C PHE A 136 -4.83 3.25 5.42
N TYR A 137 -4.65 2.29 6.32
CA TYR A 137 -4.26 0.93 5.95
C TYR A 137 -5.37 0.22 5.16
N GLU A 138 -6.61 0.30 5.64
CA GLU A 138 -7.77 -0.22 4.92
C GLU A 138 -8.00 0.55 3.63
N GLY A 139 -7.90 1.88 3.65
CA GLY A 139 -8.00 2.73 2.48
C GLY A 139 -7.00 2.35 1.39
N LEU A 140 -5.76 2.03 1.77
CA LEU A 140 -4.72 1.56 0.85
C LEU A 140 -5.08 0.19 0.24
N LEU A 141 -5.49 -0.79 1.06
CA LEU A 141 -5.89 -2.11 0.59
C LEU A 141 -7.06 -2.02 -0.39
N ARG A 142 -8.07 -1.22 -0.06
CA ARG A 142 -9.22 -0.96 -0.93
C ARG A 142 -8.81 -0.29 -2.25
N GLN A 143 -7.87 0.68 -2.20
CA GLN A 143 -7.37 1.32 -3.42
C GLN A 143 -6.63 0.31 -4.31
N VAL A 144 -5.81 -0.57 -3.73
CA VAL A 144 -5.16 -1.67 -4.47
C VAL A 144 -6.19 -2.53 -5.18
N LYS A 145 -7.26 -2.96 -4.48
CA LYS A 145 -8.31 -3.79 -5.09
C LYS A 145 -9.17 -3.05 -6.12
N LYS A 146 -9.30 -1.73 -6.03
CA LYS A 146 -9.96 -0.91 -7.07
C LYS A 146 -9.10 -0.82 -8.33
N ASP A 147 -7.79 -0.59 -8.17
CA ASP A 147 -6.87 -0.42 -9.29
C ASP A 147 -6.51 -1.76 -9.95
N TYR A 148 -6.45 -2.84 -9.16
CA TYR A 148 -6.04 -4.19 -9.57
C TYR A 148 -7.03 -5.24 -9.03
N PRO A 149 -8.22 -5.40 -9.65
CA PRO A 149 -9.30 -6.25 -9.12
C PRO A 149 -8.93 -7.72 -8.93
N ASP A 150 -8.05 -8.25 -9.78
CA ASP A 150 -7.67 -9.66 -9.78
C ASP A 150 -6.41 -9.95 -8.95
N THR A 151 -5.82 -8.93 -8.31
CA THR A 151 -4.61 -9.11 -7.49
C THR A 151 -4.92 -9.88 -6.21
N GLU A 152 -4.09 -10.87 -5.88
CA GLU A 152 -4.00 -11.39 -4.51
C GLU A 152 -3.30 -10.34 -3.63
N ILE A 153 -3.61 -10.29 -2.34
CA ILE A 153 -2.95 -9.37 -1.41
C ILE A 153 -2.33 -10.15 -0.26
N TYR A 154 -1.02 -9.99 -0.10
CA TYR A 154 -0.28 -10.41 1.07
C TYR A 154 0.04 -9.19 1.92
N THR A 155 -0.48 -9.15 3.13
CA THR A 155 -0.09 -8.15 4.12
C THR A 155 1.01 -8.76 5.00
N LEU A 156 2.08 -8.01 5.24
CA LEU A 156 3.16 -8.48 6.10
C LEU A 156 3.11 -7.73 7.44
N THR A 157 2.89 -8.47 8.53
CA THR A 157 3.09 -7.93 9.88
C THR A 157 4.59 -7.95 10.18
N GLU A 158 5.19 -6.78 10.26
CA GLU A 158 6.64 -6.58 10.36
C GLU A 158 7.20 -7.09 11.70
N SER A 159 8.39 -7.71 11.68
CA SER A 159 9.00 -8.30 12.89
C SER A 159 9.26 -7.31 14.04
N PRO A 160 9.57 -6.00 13.82
CA PRO A 160 9.75 -5.06 14.92
C PRO A 160 8.44 -4.45 15.44
N LEU A 161 7.31 -4.71 14.80
CA LEU A 161 6.02 -4.16 15.24
C LEU A 161 5.56 -4.84 16.53
N ASP A 162 5.65 -4.13 17.65
CA ASP A 162 5.33 -4.61 19.00
C ASP A 162 4.00 -4.05 19.56
N ASN A 163 3.21 -3.35 18.73
CA ASN A 163 1.94 -2.75 19.13
C ASN A 163 0.77 -3.66 18.77
N GLU A 164 0.25 -4.38 19.75
CA GLU A 164 -0.83 -5.38 19.57
C GLU A 164 -2.11 -4.79 18.95
N LEU A 165 -2.44 -3.51 19.22
CA LEU A 165 -3.62 -2.88 18.62
C LEU A 165 -3.44 -2.67 17.11
N PHE A 166 -2.23 -2.34 16.65
CA PHE A 166 -1.92 -2.23 15.23
C PHE A 166 -1.94 -3.60 14.54
N ILE A 167 -1.36 -4.60 15.20
CA ILE A 167 -1.31 -5.97 14.71
C ILE A 167 -2.74 -6.52 14.54
N GLN A 168 -3.60 -6.30 15.54
CA GLN A 168 -5.01 -6.67 15.45
C GLN A 168 -5.70 -5.99 14.27
N LYS A 169 -5.42 -4.70 14.00
CA LYS A 169 -5.99 -4.00 12.84
C LYS A 169 -5.52 -4.59 11.51
N ILE A 170 -4.23 -4.92 11.39
CA ILE A 170 -3.71 -5.60 10.19
C ILE A 170 -4.43 -6.92 9.98
N THR A 171 -4.55 -7.72 11.04
CA THR A 171 -5.20 -9.05 10.99
C THR A 171 -6.69 -8.93 10.62
N ASP A 172 -7.45 -8.06 11.30
CA ASP A 172 -8.89 -7.89 11.08
C ASP A 172 -9.19 -7.39 9.66
N ILE A 173 -8.44 -6.39 9.19
CA ILE A 173 -8.59 -5.84 7.85
C ILE A 173 -8.24 -6.90 6.80
N SER A 174 -7.13 -7.62 6.97
CA SER A 174 -6.75 -8.67 6.04
C SER A 174 -7.81 -9.76 5.95
N ALA A 175 -8.29 -10.26 7.09
CA ALA A 175 -9.33 -11.28 7.14
C ALA A 175 -10.64 -10.82 6.47
N HIS A 176 -11.05 -9.56 6.70
CA HIS A 176 -12.27 -9.00 6.13
C HIS A 176 -12.26 -8.95 4.60
N TYR A 177 -11.11 -8.68 4.01
CA TYR A 177 -10.92 -8.61 2.55
C TYR A 177 -10.39 -9.91 1.94
N LEU A 178 -10.33 -11.01 2.69
CA LEU A 178 -9.72 -12.29 2.31
C LEU A 178 -8.25 -12.17 1.88
N ALA A 179 -7.56 -11.07 2.23
CA ALA A 179 -6.14 -10.92 2.06
C ALA A 179 -5.37 -11.84 3.03
N LYS A 180 -4.17 -12.26 2.66
CA LYS A 180 -3.36 -13.19 3.47
C LYS A 180 -2.39 -12.41 4.35
N ASN A 181 -2.65 -12.39 5.67
CA ASN A 181 -1.69 -11.79 6.60
C ASN A 181 -0.60 -12.79 6.97
N ILE A 182 0.65 -12.44 6.69
CA ILE A 182 1.84 -13.21 7.08
C ILE A 182 2.50 -12.47 8.25
N ASP A 183 2.32 -13.01 9.46
CA ASP A 183 2.94 -12.45 10.65
C ASP A 183 4.40 -12.92 10.75
N LEU A 184 5.32 -11.98 10.60
CA LEU A 184 6.76 -12.23 10.59
C LEU A 184 7.43 -12.08 11.98
N ARG A 185 6.66 -11.74 13.03
CA ARG A 185 7.15 -11.62 14.39
C ARG A 185 7.54 -12.97 15.00
N PRO A 186 6.70 -14.04 14.88
CA PRO A 186 7.07 -15.37 15.39
C PRO A 186 8.35 -15.90 14.77
N VAL A 187 8.58 -15.65 13.49
CA VAL A 187 9.79 -16.10 12.77
C VAL A 187 11.06 -15.56 13.41
N PHE A 188 11.01 -14.39 14.02
CA PHE A 188 12.11 -13.79 14.76
C PHE A 188 12.17 -14.30 16.20
N SER A 189 11.04 -14.30 16.91
CA SER A 189 10.99 -14.67 18.33
C SER A 189 11.26 -16.17 18.59
N GLU A 190 10.91 -17.04 17.64
CA GLU A 190 11.13 -18.48 17.71
C GLU A 190 12.47 -18.94 17.12
N SER A 191 13.20 -18.00 16.50
CA SER A 191 14.52 -18.26 15.93
C SER A 191 15.55 -18.49 17.05
N THR A 192 16.59 -19.26 16.75
CA THR A 192 17.73 -19.46 17.66
C THR A 192 18.64 -18.22 17.74
N TYR A 193 18.41 -17.21 16.92
CA TYR A 193 19.18 -15.99 16.84
C TYR A 193 18.55 -14.86 17.66
N SER A 194 19.39 -14.03 18.27
CA SER A 194 18.92 -12.81 18.93
C SER A 194 18.50 -11.73 17.92
N ALA A 195 17.72 -10.73 18.35
CA ALA A 195 17.35 -9.59 17.51
C ALA A 195 18.58 -8.85 16.93
N PHE A 196 19.69 -8.77 17.67
CA PHE A 196 20.95 -8.17 17.19
C PHE A 196 21.59 -8.96 16.06
N GLU A 197 21.40 -10.28 16.00
CA GLU A 197 21.93 -11.12 14.93
C GLU A 197 21.02 -11.13 13.70
N LEU A 198 19.76 -10.73 13.83
CA LEU A 198 18.76 -10.70 12.77
C LEU A 198 18.52 -9.32 12.17
N THR A 199 19.02 -8.26 12.81
CA THR A 199 18.77 -6.87 12.38
C THR A 199 20.05 -6.06 12.31
N THR A 200 20.01 -4.91 11.64
CA THR A 200 21.12 -3.94 11.60
C THR A 200 21.05 -2.92 12.74
N ASP A 201 19.86 -2.62 13.27
CA ASP A 201 19.59 -1.53 14.19
C ASP A 201 18.38 -1.79 15.11
N LEU A 202 18.04 -3.05 15.33
CA LEU A 202 16.88 -3.54 16.08
C LEU A 202 15.53 -3.30 15.39
N VAL A 203 15.53 -2.70 14.19
CA VAL A 203 14.32 -2.45 13.38
C VAL A 203 14.42 -3.15 12.03
N HIS A 204 15.50 -2.88 11.28
CA HIS A 204 15.65 -3.38 9.92
C HIS A 204 16.29 -4.77 9.91
N PRO A 205 15.62 -5.79 9.36
CA PRO A 205 16.23 -7.10 9.18
C PRO A 205 17.52 -7.00 8.34
N ASN A 206 18.56 -7.71 8.76
CA ASN A 206 19.77 -7.90 7.97
C ASN A 206 19.61 -9.10 7.02
N ASP A 207 20.67 -9.54 6.36
CA ASP A 207 20.64 -10.65 5.41
C ASP A 207 20.01 -11.92 6.00
N ARG A 208 20.34 -12.24 7.26
CA ARG A 208 19.79 -13.41 7.97
C ARG A 208 18.32 -13.21 8.31
N GLY A 209 17.94 -12.04 8.78
CA GLY A 209 16.54 -11.70 9.05
C GLY A 209 15.69 -11.77 7.78
N TYR A 210 16.19 -11.27 6.66
CA TYR A 210 15.49 -11.37 5.37
C TYR A 210 15.45 -12.79 4.79
N GLN A 211 16.41 -13.65 5.12
CA GLN A 211 16.29 -15.07 4.79
C GLN A 211 15.10 -15.71 5.52
N LEU A 212 14.88 -15.38 6.80
CA LEU A 212 13.72 -15.85 7.55
C LEU A 212 12.41 -15.31 6.98
N TYR A 213 12.35 -14.02 6.62
CA TYR A 213 11.19 -13.42 5.95
C TYR A 213 10.83 -14.17 4.66
N ALA A 214 11.81 -14.34 3.78
CA ALA A 214 11.61 -15.02 2.50
C ALA A 214 11.14 -16.46 2.67
N GLU A 215 11.70 -17.18 3.65
CA GLU A 215 11.28 -18.53 3.98
C GLU A 215 9.83 -18.60 4.44
N ALA A 216 9.44 -17.74 5.39
CA ALA A 216 8.08 -17.70 5.90
C ALA A 216 7.06 -17.37 4.80
N ILE A 217 7.36 -16.38 3.96
CA ILE A 217 6.51 -16.00 2.83
C ILE A 217 6.41 -17.14 1.81
N PHE A 218 7.51 -17.84 1.54
CA PHE A 218 7.52 -18.97 0.63
C PHE A 218 6.70 -20.14 1.16
N GLN A 219 6.87 -20.51 2.43
CA GLN A 219 6.11 -21.58 3.08
C GLN A 219 4.61 -21.28 3.07
N GLU A 220 4.22 -20.05 3.40
CA GLU A 220 2.81 -19.66 3.37
C GLU A 220 2.25 -19.68 1.94
N THR A 221 3.03 -19.23 0.94
CA THR A 221 2.62 -19.34 -0.47
C THR A 221 2.38 -20.80 -0.86
N GLN A 222 3.28 -21.72 -0.46
CA GLN A 222 3.11 -23.15 -0.73
C GLN A 222 1.86 -23.71 -0.05
N ASN A 223 1.61 -23.34 1.22
CA ASN A 223 0.42 -23.78 1.95
C ASN A 223 -0.87 -23.34 1.23
N LEU A 224 -0.91 -22.09 0.78
CA LEU A 224 -2.07 -21.52 0.07
C LEU A 224 -2.28 -22.14 -1.31
N MET A 225 -1.23 -22.47 -2.03
CA MET A 225 -1.30 -23.17 -3.32
C MET A 225 -1.87 -24.60 -3.20
N ASN A 226 -1.70 -25.24 -2.06
CA ASN A 226 -2.24 -26.58 -1.80
C ASN A 226 -3.69 -26.58 -1.29
N GLN A 227 -4.33 -25.41 -1.22
CA GLN A 227 -5.70 -25.22 -0.76
C GLN A 227 -6.56 -24.63 -1.89
N ASP A 228 -7.88 -24.79 -1.80
CA ASP A 228 -8.83 -24.05 -2.63
C ASP A 228 -8.94 -22.60 -2.08
N THR A 229 -7.91 -21.80 -2.37
CA THR A 229 -7.74 -20.49 -1.77
C THR A 229 -8.42 -19.41 -2.61
N GLN A 230 -9.40 -18.73 -2.02
CA GLN A 230 -9.98 -17.54 -2.63
C GLN A 230 -8.99 -16.36 -2.53
N ILE A 231 -8.86 -15.62 -3.63
CA ILE A 231 -8.06 -14.39 -3.65
C ILE A 231 -8.77 -13.24 -2.89
N ALA A 232 -8.00 -12.23 -2.52
CA ALA A 232 -8.52 -11.03 -1.88
C ALA A 232 -9.67 -10.39 -2.68
N VAL A 233 -10.68 -9.84 -1.99
CA VAL A 233 -11.89 -9.24 -2.59
C VAL A 233 -12.06 -7.79 -2.16
N LEU A 234 -12.76 -6.99 -2.97
CA LEU A 234 -13.20 -5.66 -2.57
C LEU A 234 -14.55 -5.76 -1.84
N ALA A 235 -14.51 -6.11 -0.56
CA ALA A 235 -15.69 -6.13 0.30
C ALA A 235 -16.21 -4.71 0.61
N ALA A 236 -17.38 -4.61 1.29
CA ALA A 236 -17.82 -3.35 1.89
C ALA A 236 -16.78 -2.85 2.90
N PRO A 237 -16.69 -1.55 3.19
CA PRO A 237 -15.77 -1.04 4.21
C PRO A 237 -15.98 -1.71 5.57
N LEU A 238 -14.88 -2.09 6.24
CA LEU A 238 -14.90 -2.60 7.62
C LEU A 238 -15.05 -1.45 8.63
N HIS A 239 -14.38 -0.32 8.35
CA HIS A 239 -14.46 0.89 9.16
C HIS A 239 -15.14 2.00 8.36
N ASP A 240 -15.83 2.91 9.09
CA ASP A 240 -16.32 4.16 8.51
C ASP A 240 -15.13 5.01 8.03
N ASP A 241 -15.34 5.93 7.12
CA ASP A 241 -14.33 6.89 6.64
C ASP A 241 -13.09 6.32 5.90
N VAL A 242 -13.16 5.11 5.34
CA VAL A 242 -12.07 4.49 4.57
C VAL A 242 -12.12 4.69 3.06
N ASN A 243 -13.18 5.30 2.54
CA ASN A 243 -13.22 5.72 1.13
C ASN A 243 -12.49 7.05 0.97
N ILE A 244 -11.16 6.99 1.00
CA ILE A 244 -10.29 8.15 1.04
C ILE A 244 -10.06 8.65 -0.39
N ALA A 245 -10.77 9.71 -0.79
CA ALA A 245 -10.37 10.53 -1.91
C ALA A 245 -9.34 11.53 -1.40
N LEU A 246 -8.16 11.58 -2.04
CA LEU A 246 -7.07 12.48 -1.66
C LEU A 246 -7.09 13.71 -2.57
N GLN A 247 -7.02 14.89 -1.96
CA GLN A 247 -6.85 16.16 -2.66
C GLN A 247 -5.58 16.86 -2.19
N GLN A 248 -4.84 17.45 -3.13
CA GLN A 248 -3.69 18.30 -2.83
C GLN A 248 -4.01 19.75 -3.14
N SER A 249 -3.64 20.67 -2.25
CA SER A 249 -3.84 22.10 -2.43
C SER A 249 -2.62 22.90 -2.03
N SER A 250 -2.23 23.86 -2.89
CA SER A 250 -1.25 24.90 -2.59
C SER A 250 -1.91 26.28 -2.32
N ALA A 251 -3.24 26.33 -2.29
CA ALA A 251 -3.99 27.55 -2.05
C ALA A 251 -3.92 27.95 -0.55
N TYR A 252 -2.93 28.77 -0.21
CA TYR A 252 -2.76 29.29 1.16
C TYR A 252 -3.64 30.54 1.40
N THR A 253 -4.03 30.75 2.65
CA THR A 253 -4.78 31.92 3.09
C THR A 253 -3.87 33.05 3.60
N HIS A 254 -2.70 32.70 4.10
CA HIS A 254 -1.67 33.63 4.55
C HIS A 254 -0.30 32.97 4.47
N ALA A 255 0.73 33.74 4.13
CA ALA A 255 2.12 33.30 4.22
C ALA A 255 3.02 34.50 4.53
N SER A 256 4.12 34.29 5.28
CA SER A 256 5.15 35.33 5.55
C SER A 256 5.78 35.87 4.27
N HIS A 257 5.81 35.06 3.23
CA HIS A 257 6.25 35.42 1.88
C HIS A 257 5.61 34.47 0.84
N PRO A 258 5.56 34.82 -0.44
CA PRO A 258 4.94 33.98 -1.49
C PRO A 258 5.75 32.72 -1.80
N TYR A 259 5.12 31.78 -2.52
CA TYR A 259 5.80 30.64 -3.10
C TYR A 259 6.91 31.03 -4.05
N LYS A 260 8.00 30.22 -4.06
CA LYS A 260 9.04 30.24 -5.09
C LYS A 260 8.88 28.98 -5.94
N GLY A 261 8.35 29.12 -7.16
CA GLY A 261 7.97 27.99 -7.98
C GLY A 261 6.85 27.16 -7.30
N ILE A 262 7.07 25.88 -7.06
CA ILE A 262 6.09 24.96 -6.45
C ILE A 262 6.23 24.85 -4.94
N TYR A 263 7.14 25.60 -4.29
CA TYR A 263 7.39 25.52 -2.85
C TYR A 263 7.21 26.85 -2.15
N TRP A 264 6.57 26.85 -0.99
CA TRP A 264 6.84 27.83 0.04
C TRP A 264 8.17 27.45 0.69
N TYR A 265 9.16 28.33 0.57
CA TYR A 265 10.50 28.11 1.10
C TYR A 265 10.74 29.07 2.26
N SER A 266 11.25 28.56 3.38
CA SER A 266 11.73 29.36 4.50
C SER A 266 12.85 28.62 5.27
N GLU A 267 13.75 29.41 5.88
CA GLU A 267 14.74 28.95 6.85
C GLU A 267 14.71 29.77 8.14
N ALA A 268 13.84 30.77 8.23
CA ALA A 268 13.74 31.68 9.35
C ALA A 268 12.70 31.20 10.37
N ALA A 269 13.15 30.90 11.60
CA ALA A 269 12.27 30.49 12.68
C ALA A 269 11.18 31.54 12.96
N GLY A 270 9.94 31.07 13.12
CA GLY A 270 8.75 31.89 13.34
C GLY A 270 8.02 32.33 12.06
N GLU A 271 8.59 32.14 10.87
CA GLU A 271 7.83 32.36 9.63
C GLU A 271 6.72 31.34 9.48
N THR A 272 5.60 31.77 8.91
CA THR A 272 4.36 31.00 8.86
C THR A 272 3.73 30.94 7.50
N ILE A 273 3.02 29.83 7.24
CA ILE A 273 2.06 29.71 6.16
C ILE A 273 0.78 29.05 6.70
N LYS A 274 -0.38 29.53 6.22
CA LYS A 274 -1.71 29.06 6.63
C LYS A 274 -2.53 28.62 5.44
N PHE A 275 -3.29 27.56 5.66
CA PHE A 275 -4.27 27.06 4.70
C PHE A 275 -5.63 26.92 5.39
N SER A 276 -6.70 27.03 4.61
CA SER A 276 -8.02 26.54 5.00
C SER A 276 -8.27 25.24 4.23
N PHE A 277 -8.84 24.24 4.90
CA PHE A 277 -9.17 22.95 4.28
C PHE A 277 -10.48 22.41 4.85
N SER A 278 -11.08 21.47 4.13
CA SER A 278 -12.26 20.71 4.57
C SER A 278 -11.89 19.25 4.68
N GLY A 279 -12.53 18.53 5.59
CA GLY A 279 -12.36 17.08 5.75
C GLY A 279 -11.88 16.67 7.12
N THR A 280 -11.68 15.37 7.27
CA THR A 280 -11.43 14.70 8.56
C THR A 280 -9.95 14.39 8.81
N PHE A 281 -9.07 14.67 7.85
CA PHE A 281 -7.62 14.45 7.99
C PHE A 281 -6.79 15.52 7.28
N LEU A 282 -5.54 15.58 7.68
CA LEU A 282 -4.53 16.49 7.12
C LEU A 282 -3.18 15.78 6.99
N GLY A 283 -2.55 15.95 5.86
CA GLY A 283 -1.14 15.68 5.60
C GLY A 283 -0.48 16.84 4.86
N MET A 284 0.80 16.69 4.58
CA MET A 284 1.56 17.67 3.79
C MET A 284 2.53 17.00 2.82
N LYS A 285 2.77 17.66 1.71
CA LYS A 285 3.78 17.30 0.72
C LYS A 285 4.96 18.26 0.86
N VAL A 286 6.12 17.71 1.15
CA VAL A 286 7.35 18.46 1.37
C VAL A 286 8.50 17.87 0.56
N LYS A 287 9.50 18.69 0.24
CA LYS A 287 10.81 18.20 -0.15
C LYS A 287 11.66 18.08 1.10
N SER A 288 11.94 16.84 1.51
CA SER A 288 12.87 16.53 2.59
C SER A 288 14.30 16.46 2.07
N HIS A 289 15.30 16.89 2.86
CA HIS A 289 16.69 16.89 2.46
C HIS A 289 17.64 17.09 3.69
N PRO A 290 18.98 16.94 3.52
CA PRO A 290 19.93 16.99 4.65
C PRO A 290 19.94 18.30 5.47
N ALA A 291 19.55 19.43 4.88
CA ALA A 291 19.41 20.70 5.57
C ALA A 291 17.96 20.98 6.04
N GLY A 292 17.07 19.97 6.01
CA GLY A 292 15.67 20.11 6.38
C GLY A 292 15.46 20.56 7.81
N GLY A 293 14.55 21.53 7.98
CA GLY A 293 14.14 22.06 9.27
C GLY A 293 13.00 21.26 9.92
N MET A 294 12.33 21.88 10.90
CA MET A 294 11.14 21.35 11.53
C MET A 294 9.99 22.35 11.42
N LEU A 295 8.75 21.85 11.38
CA LEU A 295 7.52 22.62 11.36
C LEU A 295 6.71 22.35 12.61
N ASP A 296 6.39 23.40 13.37
CA ASP A 296 5.37 23.38 14.40
C ASP A 296 4.01 23.56 13.74
N ILE A 297 3.09 22.63 13.97
CA ILE A 297 1.81 22.52 13.24
C ILE A 297 0.66 22.75 14.21
N TYR A 298 -0.23 23.66 13.84
CA TYR A 298 -1.45 24.01 14.60
C TYR A 298 -2.65 23.81 13.70
N ILE A 299 -3.70 23.17 14.23
CA ILE A 299 -5.01 23.08 13.59
C ILE A 299 -6.00 23.82 14.48
N ASP A 300 -6.75 24.78 13.89
CA ASP A 300 -7.73 25.63 14.59
C ASP A 300 -7.14 26.32 15.82
N GLY A 301 -5.87 26.72 15.73
CA GLY A 301 -5.13 27.37 16.79
C GLY A 301 -4.59 26.43 17.89
N GLN A 302 -4.92 25.14 17.84
CA GLN A 302 -4.41 24.15 18.79
C GLN A 302 -3.14 23.49 18.26
N PRO A 303 -2.10 23.31 19.12
CA PRO A 303 -0.89 22.62 18.71
C PRO A 303 -1.18 21.13 18.47
N VAL A 304 -0.72 20.60 17.34
CA VAL A 304 -0.91 19.20 16.98
C VAL A 304 0.38 18.41 17.13
N ARG A 305 1.43 18.85 16.44
CA ARG A 305 2.76 18.22 16.51
C ARG A 305 3.84 19.08 15.86
N THR A 306 5.08 18.71 16.10
CA THR A 306 6.23 19.19 15.33
C THR A 306 6.74 18.07 14.42
N LEU A 307 6.91 18.34 13.12
CA LEU A 307 7.40 17.37 12.15
C LEU A 307 8.73 17.85 11.55
N SER A 308 9.66 16.90 11.40
CA SER A 308 10.93 17.13 10.73
C SER A 308 10.79 16.95 9.22
N THR A 309 11.39 17.84 8.45
CA THR A 309 11.57 17.70 7.00
C THR A 309 13.00 17.23 6.66
N TRP A 310 13.80 16.88 7.67
CA TRP A 310 15.13 16.32 7.46
C TRP A 310 15.05 14.92 6.84
N TRP A 311 15.93 14.66 5.89
CA TRP A 311 16.16 13.34 5.33
C TRP A 311 17.61 13.28 4.80
N PRO A 312 18.31 12.12 4.83
CA PRO A 312 19.72 12.06 4.41
C PRO A 312 19.96 12.35 2.93
N LEU A 313 18.93 12.29 2.11
CA LEU A 313 18.95 12.58 0.67
C LEU A 313 17.76 13.45 0.30
N GLU A 314 17.90 14.25 -0.77
CA GLU A 314 16.74 15.00 -1.27
C GLU A 314 15.64 14.06 -1.75
N LYS A 315 14.43 14.24 -1.22
CA LYS A 315 13.28 13.39 -1.52
C LYS A 315 11.95 14.10 -1.28
N GLU A 316 11.00 13.87 -2.17
CA GLU A 316 9.60 14.23 -1.93
C GLU A 316 8.96 13.26 -0.93
N ARG A 317 8.32 13.80 0.09
CA ARG A 317 7.63 13.05 1.15
C ARG A 317 6.18 13.55 1.30
N HIS A 318 5.29 12.62 1.58
CA HIS A 318 3.89 12.88 1.93
C HIS A 318 3.69 12.54 3.42
N LEU A 319 3.84 13.54 4.27
CA LEU A 319 3.86 13.35 5.71
C LEU A 319 2.45 13.45 6.29
N TYR A 320 2.06 12.46 7.08
CA TYR A 320 0.83 12.48 7.86
C TYR A 320 0.92 13.51 8.99
N ILE A 321 -0.16 14.26 9.22
CA ILE A 321 -0.26 15.25 10.29
C ILE A 321 -1.29 14.83 11.33
N SER A 322 -2.54 14.63 10.93
CA SER A 322 -3.64 14.30 11.83
C SER A 322 -4.80 13.66 11.08
N SER A 323 -5.61 12.86 11.77
CA SER A 323 -6.92 12.41 11.29
C SER A 323 -7.90 12.23 12.45
N GLY A 324 -9.18 11.97 12.12
CA GLY A 324 -10.25 11.96 13.11
C GLY A 324 -10.67 13.37 13.53
N LEU A 325 -10.46 14.36 12.67
CA LEU A 325 -10.99 15.71 12.86
C LEU A 325 -12.51 15.71 12.68
N GLU A 326 -13.21 16.67 13.27
CA GLU A 326 -14.63 16.87 13.01
C GLU A 326 -14.86 17.23 11.53
N LYS A 327 -16.02 16.82 10.98
CA LYS A 327 -16.37 17.22 9.61
C LYS A 327 -16.62 18.72 9.56
N GLY A 328 -15.86 19.45 8.74
CA GLY A 328 -16.02 20.89 8.64
C GLY A 328 -14.83 21.56 7.96
N ILE A 329 -14.83 22.89 8.06
CA ILE A 329 -13.73 23.73 7.58
C ILE A 329 -12.77 23.96 8.72
N HIS A 330 -11.50 23.67 8.49
CA HIS A 330 -10.40 23.84 9.43
C HIS A 330 -9.37 24.85 8.90
N GLN A 331 -8.60 25.41 9.81
CA GLN A 331 -7.42 26.21 9.48
C GLN A 331 -6.16 25.54 10.00
N VAL A 332 -5.19 25.27 9.13
CA VAL A 332 -3.85 24.83 9.56
C VAL A 332 -2.86 25.99 9.47
N THR A 333 -2.01 26.09 10.48
CA THR A 333 -0.84 26.97 10.51
C THR A 333 0.42 26.13 10.64
N PHE A 334 1.33 26.30 9.69
CA PHE A 334 2.70 25.78 9.77
C PHE A 334 3.61 26.91 10.19
N THR A 335 4.43 26.70 11.20
CA THR A 335 5.42 27.65 11.68
C THR A 335 6.80 27.01 11.62
N VAL A 336 7.78 27.69 11.02
CA VAL A 336 9.17 27.21 11.05
C VAL A 336 9.65 27.17 12.49
N SER A 337 9.98 25.99 12.97
CA SER A 337 10.40 25.77 14.35
C SER A 337 11.81 26.30 14.62
N LYS A 338 12.10 26.67 15.85
CA LYS A 338 13.46 26.92 16.33
C LYS A 338 14.27 25.64 16.50
N GLN A 339 13.58 24.49 16.59
CA GLN A 339 14.19 23.18 16.73
C GLN A 339 14.73 22.67 15.39
N LYS A 340 15.74 21.84 15.44
CA LYS A 340 16.31 21.12 14.29
C LYS A 340 16.33 19.63 14.57
N SER A 341 16.28 18.81 13.54
CA SER A 341 16.57 17.39 13.68
C SER A 341 17.99 17.19 14.24
N ILE A 342 18.14 16.27 15.18
CA ILE A 342 19.46 15.88 15.72
C ILE A 342 20.42 15.35 14.64
N PHE A 343 19.87 14.90 13.50
CA PHE A 343 20.63 14.42 12.34
C PHE A 343 21.00 15.55 11.36
N ASN A 344 20.51 16.78 11.58
CA ASN A 344 20.80 17.89 10.69
C ASN A 344 22.11 18.59 11.11
N GLU A 345 23.20 18.23 10.45
CA GLU A 345 24.54 18.79 10.66
C GLU A 345 24.83 20.03 9.79
N SER A 346 23.91 20.42 8.90
CA SER A 346 24.16 21.49 7.90
C SER A 346 24.22 22.90 8.48
N GLY A 347 23.78 23.09 9.73
CA GLY A 347 23.61 24.41 10.34
C GLY A 347 22.37 25.18 9.87
N LYS A 348 21.72 24.78 8.79
CA LYS A 348 20.50 25.38 8.22
C LYS A 348 19.23 24.69 8.73
N ALA A 349 18.05 25.28 8.48
CA ALA A 349 16.74 24.72 8.82
C ALA A 349 15.75 24.99 7.68
N GLU A 350 16.07 24.51 6.49
CA GLU A 350 15.33 24.82 5.28
C GLU A 350 14.01 24.03 5.20
N ILE A 351 12.94 24.73 4.90
CA ILE A 351 11.60 24.15 4.67
C ILE A 351 11.20 24.36 3.22
N PHE A 352 10.78 23.28 2.56
CA PHE A 352 10.18 23.31 1.24
C PHE A 352 8.81 22.62 1.32
N LEU A 353 7.75 23.40 1.57
CA LEU A 353 6.38 22.92 1.60
C LEU A 353 5.73 23.14 0.24
N SER A 354 5.22 22.07 -0.39
CA SER A 354 4.56 22.13 -1.69
C SER A 354 3.05 22.31 -1.53
N THR A 355 2.38 21.35 -0.88
CA THR A 355 0.92 21.32 -0.76
C THR A 355 0.51 20.76 0.60
N ILE A 356 -0.71 21.05 1.01
CA ILE A 356 -1.42 20.22 1.99
C ILE A 356 -2.12 19.07 1.26
N ILE A 357 -2.37 17.99 1.99
CA ILE A 357 -3.08 16.80 1.51
C ILE A 357 -4.29 16.60 2.43
N THR A 358 -5.47 16.61 1.85
CA THR A 358 -6.73 16.58 2.59
C THR A 358 -7.73 15.64 1.93
N GLU A 359 -8.87 15.47 2.55
CA GLU A 359 -9.99 14.74 1.98
C GLU A 359 -10.50 15.47 0.71
N GLY A 360 -10.60 14.72 -0.39
CA GLY A 360 -11.18 15.21 -1.64
C GLY A 360 -12.69 15.05 -1.64
N THR A 361 -13.36 15.80 -2.47
CA THR A 361 -14.78 15.55 -2.78
C THR A 361 -14.90 14.35 -3.71
N ASN A 362 -15.66 13.34 -3.31
CA ASN A 362 -16.04 12.21 -4.15
C ASN A 362 -16.98 12.66 -5.27
#